data_a4a301233a7be91b43c583aa1ab99e6a
#
_entry.id   a4a301233a7be91b43c583aa1ab99e6a
#
_cell.length_a   1.000
_cell.length_b   1.000
_cell.length_c   1.000
_cell.angle_alpha   90.00
_cell.angle_beta   90.00
_cell.angle_gamma   90.00
#
_symmetry.space_group_name_H-M   'P 1'
#
loop_
_entity.id
_entity.type
_entity.pdbx_description
1 polymer ?
#
loop_
_entity_poly.entity_id
_entity_poly.type
_entity_poly.pdbx_seq_one_letter_code
_entity_poly.pdbx_strand_id
1 'polypeptide(L)'
;MEELKIKKLVDQYRHVIHTQNKEEFYKLWSSHKENTLISITNKFVGVDSIYQDFLINGIQKTYLSIDLIAEHIDIHLLNEDLAVVIFKYHTECIRREDNLPYGIQGLETQVMIKETGEWKLAHIHYSK
;
A
#
# COMPACT_ATOMS: atom_id res chain seq x y z
N MET A 1 -4.18 -10.09 -19.28
CA MET A 1 -3.00 -9.22 -19.24
C MET A 1 -2.54 -9.03 -17.83
N GLU A 2 -1.34 -9.50 -17.53
CA GLU A 2 -0.81 -9.43 -16.17
C GLU A 2 -0.60 -7.99 -15.70
N GLU A 3 -0.10 -7.12 -16.58
CA GLU A 3 0.14 -5.73 -16.20
C GLU A 3 -1.12 -4.99 -15.78
N LEU A 4 -2.25 -5.25 -16.45
CA LEU A 4 -3.51 -4.63 -16.08
C LEU A 4 -4.00 -5.12 -14.72
N LYS A 5 -3.82 -6.41 -14.43
CA LYS A 5 -4.20 -6.98 -13.14
C LYS A 5 -3.35 -6.40 -12.01
N ILE A 6 -2.07 -6.20 -12.28
CA ILE A 6 -1.14 -5.62 -11.30
C ILE A 6 -1.50 -4.16 -11.04
N LYS A 7 -1.78 -3.38 -12.08
CA LYS A 7 -2.22 -1.99 -11.91
C LYS A 7 -3.52 -1.92 -11.13
N LYS A 8 -4.42 -2.87 -11.36
CA LYS A 8 -5.67 -2.92 -10.61
C LYS A 8 -5.41 -3.12 -9.11
N LEU A 9 -4.45 -3.97 -8.75
CA LEU A 9 -4.09 -4.17 -7.36
C LEU A 9 -3.50 -2.90 -6.74
N VAL A 10 -2.65 -2.18 -7.47
CA VAL A 10 -2.16 -0.87 -7.02
C VAL A 10 -3.33 0.06 -6.73
N ASP A 11 -4.30 0.14 -7.63
CA ASP A 11 -5.46 1.02 -7.45
C ASP A 11 -6.36 0.56 -6.30
N GLN A 12 -6.53 -0.74 -6.11
CA GLN A 12 -7.28 -1.26 -4.98
C GLN A 12 -6.60 -0.90 -3.65
N TYR A 13 -5.28 -0.97 -3.61
CA TYR A 13 -4.53 -0.57 -2.42
C TYR A 13 -4.73 0.93 -2.13
N ARG A 14 -4.60 1.77 -3.14
CA ARG A 14 -4.84 3.21 -2.98
C ARG A 14 -6.25 3.48 -2.47
N HIS A 15 -7.22 2.76 -2.98
CA HIS A 15 -8.61 2.89 -2.55
C HIS A 15 -8.77 2.54 -1.07
N VAL A 16 -8.15 1.45 -0.58
CA VAL A 16 -8.29 1.07 0.83
C VAL A 16 -7.48 1.96 1.77
N ILE A 17 -6.42 2.61 1.29
CA ILE A 17 -5.76 3.64 2.10
C ILE A 17 -6.73 4.79 2.34
N HIS A 18 -7.52 5.16 1.34
CA HIS A 18 -8.52 6.21 1.47
C HIS A 18 -9.70 5.79 2.34
N THR A 19 -10.31 4.65 2.04
CA THR A 19 -11.53 4.20 2.74
C THR A 19 -11.25 3.56 4.10
N GLN A 20 -10.09 2.89 4.22
CA GLN A 20 -9.67 2.18 5.42
C GLN A 20 -10.63 1.04 5.81
N ASN A 21 -11.26 0.45 4.81
CA ASN A 21 -12.15 -0.69 5.00
C ASN A 21 -11.32 -1.93 5.34
N LYS A 22 -11.60 -2.53 6.50
CA LYS A 22 -10.82 -3.65 7.02
C LYS A 22 -10.86 -4.88 6.13
N GLU A 23 -12.05 -5.29 5.73
CA GLU A 23 -12.21 -6.49 4.89
C GLU A 23 -11.49 -6.35 3.56
N GLU A 24 -11.67 -5.19 2.90
CA GLU A 24 -11.01 -4.94 1.63
C GLU A 24 -9.50 -4.89 1.78
N PHE A 25 -9.01 -4.31 2.88
CA PHE A 25 -7.57 -4.24 3.14
C PHE A 25 -6.97 -5.65 3.25
N TYR A 26 -7.59 -6.51 4.04
CA TYR A 26 -7.07 -7.87 4.23
C TYR A 26 -7.06 -8.69 2.94
N LYS A 27 -8.02 -8.48 2.06
CA LYS A 27 -8.11 -9.21 0.79
C LYS A 27 -6.96 -8.93 -0.16
N LEU A 28 -6.28 -7.81 -0.01
CA LEU A 28 -5.18 -7.44 -0.91
C LEU A 28 -3.89 -8.18 -0.61
N TRP A 29 -3.74 -8.68 0.61
CA TRP A 29 -2.48 -9.26 1.07
C TRP A 29 -2.44 -10.77 0.86
N SER A 30 -1.22 -11.29 0.65
CA SER A 30 -1.00 -12.72 0.46
C SER A 30 -1.27 -13.47 1.76
N SER A 31 -1.31 -14.81 1.67
CA SER A 31 -1.52 -15.66 2.83
C SER A 31 -0.28 -15.86 3.69
N HIS A 32 0.86 -15.29 3.30
CA HIS A 32 2.09 -15.42 4.08
C HIS A 32 1.99 -14.69 5.41
N LYS A 33 2.51 -15.34 6.47
CA LYS A 33 2.47 -14.76 7.81
C LYS A 33 3.39 -13.55 7.96
N GLU A 34 4.39 -13.45 7.09
CA GLU A 34 5.41 -12.42 7.21
C GLU A 34 5.33 -11.39 6.08
N ASN A 35 4.13 -11.08 5.62
CA ASN A 35 3.96 -9.91 4.77
C ASN A 35 4.47 -8.69 5.52
N THR A 36 5.16 -7.79 4.83
CA THR A 36 5.81 -6.67 5.50
C THR A 36 5.45 -5.36 4.86
N LEU A 37 5.47 -4.31 5.68
CA LEU A 37 5.39 -2.95 5.19
C LEU A 37 6.41 -2.11 5.95
N ILE A 38 7.21 -1.36 5.20
CA ILE A 38 8.15 -0.39 5.76
C ILE A 38 7.60 1.00 5.45
N SER A 39 7.28 1.74 6.49
CA SER A 39 6.88 3.13 6.35
C SER A 39 8.13 4.01 6.36
N ILE A 40 7.96 5.31 6.45
CA ILE A 40 9.11 6.22 6.47
C ILE A 40 10.04 5.91 7.65
N THR A 41 9.50 5.48 8.79
CA THR A 41 10.29 5.30 10.00
C THR A 41 10.17 3.94 10.67
N ASN A 42 9.20 3.11 10.28
CA ASN A 42 8.90 1.87 11.00
C ASN A 42 8.72 0.69 10.07
N LYS A 43 8.91 -0.50 10.62
CA LYS A 43 8.65 -1.77 9.95
C LYS A 43 7.51 -2.49 10.65
N PHE A 44 6.58 -3.03 9.86
CA PHE A 44 5.45 -3.81 10.36
C PHE A 44 5.48 -5.19 9.71
N VAL A 45 5.27 -6.24 10.50
CA VAL A 45 5.31 -7.62 10.02
C VAL A 45 3.97 -8.30 10.30
N GLY A 46 3.39 -8.88 9.24
CA GLY A 46 2.09 -9.53 9.29
C GLY A 46 0.95 -8.56 9.03
N VAL A 47 -0.10 -9.04 8.35
CA VAL A 47 -1.21 -8.17 7.94
C VAL A 47 -1.93 -7.54 9.13
N ASP A 48 -2.02 -8.24 10.26
CA ASP A 48 -2.67 -7.68 11.45
C ASP A 48 -1.95 -6.44 11.97
N SER A 49 -0.61 -6.52 12.04
CA SER A 49 0.20 -5.37 12.45
C SER A 49 0.15 -4.26 11.42
N ILE A 50 0.19 -4.61 10.15
CA ILE A 50 0.08 -3.61 9.08
C ILE A 50 -1.25 -2.89 9.17
N TYR A 51 -2.34 -3.61 9.38
CA TYR A 51 -3.65 -3.00 9.52
C TYR A 51 -3.74 -2.15 10.78
N GLN A 52 -3.42 -2.72 11.94
CA GLN A 52 -3.64 -2.04 13.22
C GLN A 52 -2.64 -0.91 13.47
N ASP A 53 -1.36 -1.18 13.24
CA ASP A 53 -0.30 -0.23 13.64
C ASP A 53 0.03 0.78 12.55
N PHE A 54 0.01 0.38 11.29
CA PHE A 54 0.27 1.30 10.20
C PHE A 54 -0.99 2.05 9.76
N LEU A 55 -2.06 1.32 9.42
CA LEU A 55 -3.25 1.95 8.85
C LEU A 55 -4.08 2.68 9.91
N ILE A 56 -4.42 2.01 11.00
CA ILE A 56 -5.29 2.61 12.02
C ILE A 56 -4.52 3.55 12.93
N ASN A 57 -3.49 3.07 13.61
CA ASN A 57 -2.75 3.91 14.56
C ASN A 57 -1.88 4.95 13.89
N GLY A 58 -1.34 4.64 12.70
CA GLY A 58 -0.47 5.56 11.98
C GLY A 58 -1.23 6.55 11.13
N ILE A 59 -2.11 6.08 10.26
CA ILE A 59 -2.78 6.93 9.29
C ILE A 59 -4.10 7.49 9.82
N GLN A 60 -5.02 6.62 10.23
CA GLN A 60 -6.36 7.05 10.64
C GLN A 60 -6.33 8.02 11.81
N LYS A 61 -5.48 7.77 12.80
CA LYS A 61 -5.38 8.64 13.97
C LYS A 61 -4.69 9.96 13.69
N THR A 62 -3.88 10.02 12.63
CA THR A 62 -3.15 11.24 12.27
C THR A 62 -3.95 12.14 11.34
N TYR A 63 -4.70 11.55 10.42
CA TYR A 63 -5.37 12.29 9.36
C TYR A 63 -6.88 12.13 9.39
N LEU A 64 -7.59 13.23 9.11
CA LEU A 64 -9.03 13.20 8.87
C LEU A 64 -9.33 12.53 7.53
N SER A 65 -8.47 12.79 6.54
CA SER A 65 -8.59 12.18 5.22
C SER A 65 -7.21 11.99 4.61
N ILE A 66 -7.09 11.04 3.74
CA ILE A 66 -5.88 10.77 2.99
C ILE A 66 -6.21 10.23 1.60
N ASP A 67 -5.53 10.76 0.61
CA ASP A 67 -5.51 10.21 -0.74
C ASP A 67 -4.07 9.88 -1.09
N LEU A 68 -3.86 8.66 -1.57
CA LEU A 68 -2.58 8.19 -2.05
C LEU A 68 -2.62 8.22 -3.58
N ILE A 69 -1.77 9.03 -4.18
CA ILE A 69 -1.69 9.18 -5.62
C ILE A 69 -0.43 8.49 -6.14
N ALA A 70 -0.59 7.68 -7.18
CA ALA A 70 0.51 6.95 -7.81
C ALA A 70 0.75 7.50 -9.21
N GLU A 71 2.02 7.78 -9.51
CA GLU A 71 2.44 8.29 -10.82
C GLU A 71 3.61 7.48 -11.33
N HIS A 72 3.73 7.39 -12.65
CA HIS A 72 4.86 6.71 -13.31
C HIS A 72 5.06 5.30 -12.77
N ILE A 73 4.03 4.47 -12.92
CA ILE A 73 4.05 3.10 -12.40
C ILE A 73 4.90 2.21 -13.30
N ASP A 74 6.00 1.67 -12.73
CA ASP A 74 6.87 0.71 -13.41
C ASP A 74 6.59 -0.68 -12.88
N ILE A 75 6.31 -1.62 -13.77
CA ILE A 75 6.01 -3.00 -13.41
C ILE A 75 7.13 -3.90 -13.92
N HIS A 76 7.73 -4.66 -13.02
CA HIS A 76 8.78 -5.61 -13.35
C HIS A 76 8.30 -7.02 -13.01
N LEU A 77 7.91 -7.77 -14.04
CA LEU A 77 7.56 -9.18 -13.89
C LEU A 77 8.85 -9.99 -13.82
N LEU A 78 9.14 -10.57 -12.67
CA LEU A 78 10.35 -11.37 -12.49
C LEU A 78 10.15 -12.81 -12.93
N ASN A 79 8.92 -13.29 -12.83
CA ASN A 79 8.47 -14.57 -13.40
C ASN A 79 6.94 -14.56 -13.43
N GLU A 80 6.33 -15.70 -13.72
CA GLU A 80 4.86 -15.78 -13.84
C GLU A 80 4.10 -15.42 -12.57
N ASP A 81 4.75 -15.57 -11.41
CA ASP A 81 4.08 -15.43 -10.12
C ASP A 81 4.68 -14.34 -9.24
N LEU A 82 5.63 -13.56 -9.74
CA LEU A 82 6.33 -12.57 -8.93
C LEU A 82 6.55 -11.28 -9.70
N ALA A 83 6.15 -10.17 -9.10
CA ALA A 83 6.33 -8.85 -9.68
C ALA A 83 6.83 -7.87 -8.63
N VAL A 84 7.65 -6.92 -9.10
CA VAL A 84 8.06 -5.76 -8.30
C VAL A 84 7.51 -4.54 -9.01
N VAL A 85 6.78 -3.71 -8.27
CA VAL A 85 6.14 -2.51 -8.81
C VAL A 85 6.73 -1.30 -8.09
N ILE A 86 7.16 -0.32 -8.86
CA ILE A 86 7.75 0.90 -8.31
C ILE A 86 7.03 2.09 -8.92
N PHE A 87 6.62 3.04 -8.08
CA PHE A 87 5.99 4.24 -8.59
C PHE A 87 6.32 5.44 -7.71
N LYS A 88 6.23 6.63 -8.31
CA LYS A 88 6.27 7.87 -7.55
C LYS A 88 4.94 8.03 -6.85
N TYR A 89 4.98 8.37 -5.59
CA TYR A 89 3.74 8.63 -4.86
C TYR A 89 3.76 10.02 -4.23
N HIS A 90 2.57 10.56 -4.03
CA HIS A 90 2.38 11.64 -3.09
C HIS A 90 1.07 11.43 -2.36
N THR A 91 0.95 12.02 -1.19
CA THR A 91 -0.27 11.95 -0.42
C THR A 91 -0.90 13.33 -0.31
N GLU A 92 -2.23 13.34 -0.25
CA GLU A 92 -3.00 14.56 0.00
C GLU A 92 -3.83 14.29 1.24
N CYS A 93 -3.46 14.92 2.34
CA CYS A 93 -4.02 14.65 3.65
C CYS A 93 -4.57 15.90 4.29
N ILE A 94 -5.50 15.71 5.23
CA ILE A 94 -5.92 16.75 6.16
C ILE A 94 -5.58 16.25 7.55
N ARG A 95 -4.79 17.00 8.30
CA ARG A 95 -4.36 16.58 9.64
C ARG A 95 -5.49 16.77 10.65
N ARG A 96 -5.61 15.82 11.57
CA ARG A 96 -6.59 15.92 12.67
C ARG A 96 -6.21 17.00 13.66
N GLU A 97 -4.91 17.15 13.88
CA GLU A 97 -4.34 18.05 14.86
C GLU A 97 -4.76 19.51 14.66
N ASP A 98 -4.76 19.99 13.43
CA ASP A 98 -5.00 21.40 13.13
C ASP A 98 -5.90 21.64 11.92
N ASN A 99 -6.41 20.57 11.30
CA ASN A 99 -7.28 20.64 10.14
C ASN A 99 -6.62 21.24 8.90
N LEU A 100 -5.29 21.23 8.86
CA LEU A 100 -4.53 21.79 7.75
C LEU A 100 -4.10 20.72 6.74
N PRO A 101 -3.94 21.10 5.47
CA PRO A 101 -3.41 20.19 4.45
C PRO A 101 -2.01 19.75 4.77
N TYR A 102 -1.68 18.51 4.43
CA TYR A 102 -0.36 17.95 4.60
C TYR A 102 -0.15 16.87 3.55
N GLY A 103 1.09 16.67 3.14
CA GLY A 103 1.41 15.61 2.19
C GLY A 103 2.89 15.30 2.19
N ILE A 104 3.21 14.10 1.77
CA ILE A 104 4.58 13.67 1.54
C ILE A 104 4.67 13.10 0.14
N GLN A 105 5.88 12.99 -0.38
CA GLN A 105 6.12 12.39 -1.68
C GLN A 105 7.41 11.58 -1.65
N GLY A 106 7.53 10.63 -2.55
CA GLY A 106 8.69 9.76 -2.63
C GLY A 106 8.46 8.63 -3.60
N LEU A 107 9.13 7.51 -3.34
CA LEU A 107 8.96 6.29 -4.14
C LEU A 107 8.35 5.21 -3.27
N GLU A 108 7.41 4.47 -3.85
CA GLU A 108 6.81 3.31 -3.21
C GLU A 108 7.17 2.07 -4.02
N THR A 109 7.61 1.02 -3.31
CA THR A 109 7.88 -0.28 -3.92
C THR A 109 6.86 -1.27 -3.36
N GLN A 110 6.24 -2.05 -4.26
CA GLN A 110 5.34 -3.12 -3.88
C GLN A 110 5.84 -4.42 -4.48
N VAL A 111 5.96 -5.46 -3.66
CA VAL A 111 6.25 -6.81 -4.14
C VAL A 111 4.94 -7.56 -4.14
N MET A 112 4.59 -8.10 -5.30
CA MET A 112 3.34 -8.84 -5.49
C MET A 112 3.63 -10.27 -5.87
N ILE A 113 2.85 -11.18 -5.33
CA ILE A 113 2.92 -12.60 -5.68
C ILE A 113 1.55 -13.07 -6.13
N LYS A 114 1.55 -14.08 -7.01
CA LYS A 114 0.30 -14.65 -7.50
C LYS A 114 -0.05 -15.88 -6.68
N GLU A 115 -1.22 -15.86 -6.07
CA GLU A 115 -1.76 -16.98 -5.29
C GLU A 115 -3.09 -17.40 -5.91
N THR A 116 -3.21 -18.68 -6.25
CA THR A 116 -4.42 -19.23 -6.85
C THR A 116 -4.97 -18.38 -8.00
N GLY A 117 -4.04 -17.89 -8.84
CA GLY A 117 -4.39 -17.09 -10.02
C GLY A 117 -4.63 -15.61 -9.75
N GLU A 118 -4.50 -15.14 -8.52
CA GLU A 118 -4.72 -13.73 -8.17
C GLU A 118 -3.46 -13.08 -7.62
N TRP A 119 -3.21 -11.85 -8.05
CA TRP A 119 -2.08 -11.07 -7.52
C TRP A 119 -2.40 -10.56 -6.14
N LYS A 120 -1.44 -10.70 -5.22
CA LYS A 120 -1.56 -10.27 -3.82
C LYS A 120 -0.31 -9.52 -3.40
N LEU A 121 -0.47 -8.61 -2.45
CA LEU A 121 0.65 -7.87 -1.88
C LEU A 121 1.43 -8.76 -0.91
N ALA A 122 2.75 -8.70 -0.97
CA ALA A 122 3.63 -9.40 -0.03
C ALA A 122 4.53 -8.44 0.74
N HIS A 123 4.87 -7.30 0.12
CA HIS A 123 5.75 -6.31 0.74
C HIS A 123 5.50 -4.94 0.14
N ILE A 124 5.51 -3.92 1.00
CA ILE A 124 5.45 -2.53 0.58
C ILE A 124 6.54 -1.75 1.31
N HIS A 125 7.21 -0.87 0.59
CA HIS A 125 8.23 0.01 1.17
C HIS A 125 8.02 1.43 0.66
N TYR A 126 7.84 2.35 1.59
CA TYR A 126 7.76 3.78 1.29
C TYR A 126 9.10 4.44 1.56
N SER A 127 9.61 5.18 0.59
CA SER A 127 10.74 6.07 0.82
C SER A 127 10.27 7.52 0.67
N LYS A 128 11.11 8.44 1.09
CA LYS A 128 10.74 9.85 1.09
C LYS A 128 11.88 10.70 0.52
#